data_781a164222d273aefef033a1a7fd1c0c
#
_entry.id   781a164222d273aefef033a1a7fd1c0c
#
_cell.length_a   1.000
_cell.length_b   1.000
_cell.length_c   1.000
_cell.angle_alpha   90.00
_cell.angle_beta   90.00
_cell.angle_gamma   90.00
#
_symmetry.space_group_name_H-M   'P 1'
#
loop_
_entity.id
_entity.type
_entity.pdbx_description
1 polymer ?
#
loop_
_entity_poly.entity_id
_entity_poly.type
_entity_poly.pdbx_seq_one_letter_code
_entity_poly.pdbx_strand_id
1 'polypeptide(L)'
;LLRPRFGDFCYDSYELAQMEQLAAELVEAGADGIVTGVLTPEGQLDAEAMRPIYAAARRAAEKAGRPVACTLHRAFDVSADPFAALETVRSMGLCTILTSGQAASAPEGAELLGRLVERAGDSVEILVGAGVTAQNIPALAAQTGAHAFHLSGKQVLQSRMTFRREGVPMGLPGFSEFEVWQTDEENIRAARQALDAIKNN
;
A
#
# COMPACT_ATOMS: atom_id res chain seq x y z
N LEU A 1 8.05 -2.68 2.59
CA LEU A 1 6.83 -2.74 3.38
C LEU A 1 7.17 -3.21 4.79
N LEU A 2 6.82 -2.39 5.78
CA LEU A 2 6.95 -2.71 7.19
C LEU A 2 5.60 -3.07 7.77
N ARG A 3 5.37 -4.34 8.01
CA ARG A 3 4.18 -4.89 8.64
C ARG A 3 4.60 -6.16 9.40
N PRO A 4 4.77 -6.10 10.73
CA PRO A 4 5.39 -7.19 11.50
C PRO A 4 4.55 -8.46 11.54
N ARG A 5 3.22 -8.35 11.40
CA ARG A 5 2.30 -9.49 11.46
C ARG A 5 1.03 -9.28 10.63
N PHE A 6 0.28 -10.34 10.43
CA PHE A 6 -1.11 -10.29 9.98
C PHE A 6 -2.03 -9.74 11.07
N GLY A 7 -3.29 -9.48 10.71
CA GLY A 7 -4.32 -8.93 11.60
C GLY A 7 -4.43 -7.42 11.47
N ASP A 8 -4.67 -6.75 12.59
CA ASP A 8 -4.85 -5.31 12.67
C ASP A 8 -3.56 -4.51 12.48
N PHE A 9 -3.64 -3.21 12.71
CA PHE A 9 -2.51 -2.27 12.62
C PHE A 9 -2.26 -1.55 13.96
N CYS A 10 -2.77 -2.12 15.06
CA CYS A 10 -2.54 -1.61 16.42
C CYS A 10 -1.43 -2.44 17.06
N TYR A 11 -0.21 -1.91 17.05
CA TYR A 11 1.00 -2.63 17.43
C TYR A 11 1.42 -2.35 18.85
N ASP A 12 2.07 -3.32 19.50
CA ASP A 12 2.66 -3.14 20.82
C ASP A 12 4.03 -2.45 20.76
N SER A 13 4.61 -2.16 21.91
CA SER A 13 5.89 -1.45 22.01
C SER A 13 7.07 -2.25 21.42
N TYR A 14 7.04 -3.56 21.44
CA TYR A 14 8.09 -4.41 20.86
C TYR A 14 7.98 -4.41 19.32
N GLU A 15 6.78 -4.52 18.78
CA GLU A 15 6.50 -4.44 17.35
C GLU A 15 6.92 -3.07 16.79
N LEU A 16 6.58 -1.98 17.48
CA LEU A 16 6.96 -0.62 17.09
C LEU A 16 8.48 -0.41 17.12
N ALA A 17 9.17 -0.90 18.15
CA ALA A 17 10.64 -0.83 18.23
C ALA A 17 11.31 -1.62 17.09
N GLN A 18 10.78 -2.81 16.76
CA GLN A 18 11.25 -3.60 15.62
C GLN A 18 11.02 -2.85 14.29
N MET A 19 9.86 -2.23 14.12
CA MET A 19 9.54 -1.46 12.91
C MET A 19 10.47 -0.25 12.75
N GLU A 20 10.79 0.46 13.84
CA GLU A 20 11.74 1.58 13.83
C GLU A 20 13.13 1.12 13.40
N GLN A 21 13.65 0.05 13.99
CA GLN A 21 14.96 -0.51 13.64
C GLN A 21 15.00 -0.95 12.16
N LEU A 22 14.01 -1.73 11.73
CA LEU A 22 13.93 -2.23 10.35
C LEU A 22 13.79 -1.09 9.33
N ALA A 23 13.13 0.01 9.67
CA ALA A 23 13.04 1.17 8.79
C ALA A 23 14.42 1.75 8.46
N ALA A 24 15.30 1.89 9.45
CA ALA A 24 16.67 2.34 9.24
C ALA A 24 17.48 1.32 8.43
N GLU A 25 17.47 0.05 8.84
CA GLU A 25 18.22 -1.02 8.19
C GLU A 25 17.87 -1.19 6.70
N LEU A 26 16.57 -1.14 6.36
CA LEU A 26 16.13 -1.24 4.96
C LEU A 26 16.61 -0.07 4.12
N VAL A 27 16.59 1.15 4.66
CA VAL A 27 17.10 2.33 3.96
C VAL A 27 18.62 2.26 3.82
N GLU A 28 19.35 1.82 4.82
CA GLU A 28 20.80 1.57 4.76
C GLU A 28 21.15 0.48 3.74
N ALA A 29 20.31 -0.54 3.61
CA ALA A 29 20.43 -1.59 2.59
C ALA A 29 20.05 -1.15 1.17
N GLY A 30 19.57 0.08 0.98
CA GLY A 30 19.31 0.66 -0.34
C GLY A 30 17.83 0.84 -0.71
N ALA A 31 16.88 0.65 0.20
CA ALA A 31 15.48 0.93 -0.10
C ALA A 31 15.25 2.43 -0.37
N ASP A 32 14.51 2.75 -1.44
CA ASP A 32 14.17 4.13 -1.83
C ASP A 32 12.98 4.69 -1.06
N GLY A 33 12.25 3.85 -0.36
CA GLY A 33 11.10 4.27 0.44
C GLY A 33 10.65 3.23 1.47
N ILE A 34 9.90 3.71 2.46
CA ILE A 34 9.28 2.90 3.51
C ILE A 34 7.76 3.03 3.41
N VAL A 35 7.10 1.89 3.46
CA VAL A 35 5.64 1.79 3.43
C VAL A 35 5.17 1.14 4.72
N THR A 36 4.43 1.85 5.55
CA THR A 36 3.89 1.36 6.83
C THR A 36 2.66 2.14 7.27
N GLY A 37 2.10 1.81 8.44
CA GLY A 37 0.98 2.51 9.05
C GLY A 37 0.60 1.88 10.38
N VAL A 38 0.23 2.70 11.35
CA VAL A 38 -0.18 2.30 12.69
C VAL A 38 -1.52 2.95 13.00
N LEU A 39 -2.41 2.21 13.64
CA LEU A 39 -3.70 2.71 14.12
C LEU A 39 -3.77 2.63 15.64
N THR A 40 -4.51 3.56 16.24
CA THR A 40 -4.94 3.45 17.64
C THR A 40 -6.06 2.41 17.77
N PRO A 41 -6.39 1.95 18.99
CA PRO A 41 -7.55 1.09 19.23
C PRO A 41 -8.88 1.70 18.72
N GLU A 42 -8.99 3.03 18.65
CA GLU A 42 -10.16 3.75 18.16
C GLU A 42 -10.16 3.91 16.62
N GLY A 43 -9.15 3.36 15.94
CA GLY A 43 -9.04 3.40 14.48
C GLY A 43 -8.50 4.71 13.91
N GLN A 44 -7.91 5.57 14.72
CA GLN A 44 -7.22 6.77 14.25
C GLN A 44 -5.80 6.44 13.80
N LEU A 45 -5.22 7.21 12.88
CA LEU A 45 -3.79 7.09 12.61
C LEU A 45 -2.99 7.50 13.84
N ASP A 46 -2.15 6.59 14.33
CA ASP A 46 -1.26 6.84 15.46
C ASP A 46 0.01 7.57 15.01
N ALA A 47 -0.10 8.90 14.93
CA ALA A 47 1.01 9.74 14.51
C ALA A 47 2.19 9.65 15.48
N GLU A 48 1.94 9.45 16.79
CA GLU A 48 3.01 9.35 17.79
C GLU A 48 3.81 8.06 17.60
N ALA A 49 3.16 6.94 17.39
CA ALA A 49 3.81 5.67 17.11
C ALA A 49 4.51 5.64 15.74
N MET A 50 3.95 6.31 14.72
CA MET A 50 4.53 6.34 13.37
C MET A 50 5.75 7.28 13.25
N ARG A 51 5.81 8.39 14.01
CA ARG A 51 6.90 9.38 13.90
C ARG A 51 8.30 8.78 14.08
N PRO A 52 8.59 7.95 15.11
CA PRO A 52 9.92 7.35 15.28
C PRO A 52 10.32 6.50 14.07
N ILE A 53 9.40 5.70 13.52
CA ILE A 53 9.64 4.82 12.39
C ILE A 53 10.07 5.62 11.14
N TYR A 54 9.29 6.63 10.77
CA TYR A 54 9.64 7.46 9.61
C TYR A 54 10.86 8.35 9.86
N ALA A 55 11.08 8.80 11.11
CA ALA A 55 12.28 9.54 11.46
C ALA A 55 13.54 8.68 11.37
N ALA A 56 13.48 7.40 11.75
CA ALA A 56 14.60 6.47 11.59
C ALA A 56 14.96 6.28 10.11
N ALA A 57 13.96 6.10 9.24
CA ALA A 57 14.17 6.02 7.79
C ALA A 57 14.81 7.29 7.21
N ARG A 58 14.32 8.47 7.61
CA ARG A 58 14.85 9.77 7.14
C ARG A 58 16.29 9.99 7.60
N ARG A 59 16.63 9.70 8.89
CA ARG A 59 18.00 9.78 9.39
C ARG A 59 18.96 8.86 8.63
N ALA A 60 18.52 7.63 8.33
CA ALA A 60 19.33 6.70 7.54
C ALA A 60 19.56 7.20 6.11
N ALA A 61 18.54 7.79 5.50
CA ALA A 61 18.62 8.37 4.17
C ALA A 61 19.54 9.60 4.10
N GLU A 62 19.45 10.50 5.09
CA GLU A 62 20.37 11.65 5.23
C GLU A 62 21.83 11.19 5.33
N LYS A 63 22.11 10.19 6.18
CA LYS A 63 23.44 9.59 6.32
C LYS A 63 23.95 8.97 5.01
N ALA A 64 23.03 8.39 4.22
CA ALA A 64 23.34 7.82 2.90
C ALA A 64 23.40 8.87 1.76
N GLY A 65 23.11 10.14 2.03
CA GLY A 65 23.12 11.23 1.04
C GLY A 65 22.03 11.13 -0.04
N ARG A 66 20.88 10.51 0.26
CA ARG A 66 19.79 10.30 -0.70
C ARG A 66 18.42 10.52 -0.07
N PRO A 67 17.37 10.86 -0.85
CA PRO A 67 16.01 10.97 -0.36
C PRO A 67 15.42 9.60 0.00
N VAL A 68 14.39 9.60 0.85
CA VAL A 68 13.55 8.43 1.14
C VAL A 68 12.07 8.81 1.06
N ALA A 69 11.29 8.04 0.30
CA ALA A 69 9.86 8.18 0.25
C ALA A 69 9.20 7.57 1.50
N CYS A 70 8.16 8.23 2.00
CA CYS A 70 7.41 7.75 3.15
C CYS A 70 5.93 7.62 2.75
N THR A 71 5.43 6.39 2.74
CA THR A 71 4.08 6.04 2.28
C THR A 71 3.27 5.41 3.41
N LEU A 72 2.02 5.83 3.56
CA LEU A 72 1.02 5.14 4.37
C LEU A 72 0.38 4.02 3.55
N HIS A 73 0.37 2.81 4.09
CA HIS A 73 -0.29 1.67 3.45
C HIS A 73 -1.79 1.60 3.76
N ARG A 74 -2.44 0.51 3.35
CA ARG A 74 -3.87 0.26 3.51
C ARG A 74 -4.41 0.18 4.95
N ALA A 75 -3.61 0.45 5.99
CA ALA A 75 -4.16 0.80 7.31
C ALA A 75 -5.12 2.00 7.20
N PHE A 76 -4.89 2.88 6.22
CA PHE A 76 -5.81 3.95 5.86
C PHE A 76 -7.23 3.46 5.58
N ASP A 77 -7.38 2.31 4.92
CA ASP A 77 -8.68 1.79 4.50
C ASP A 77 -9.56 1.29 5.66
N VAL A 78 -8.96 1.06 6.82
CA VAL A 78 -9.66 0.67 8.05
C VAL A 78 -9.57 1.74 9.14
N SER A 79 -9.18 2.96 8.77
CA SER A 79 -9.24 4.10 9.69
C SER A 79 -10.67 4.60 9.88
N ALA A 80 -10.94 5.15 11.06
CA ALA A 80 -12.28 5.61 11.45
C ALA A 80 -12.77 6.82 10.62
N ASP A 81 -11.86 7.72 10.25
CA ASP A 81 -12.16 8.92 9.44
C ASP A 81 -11.06 9.13 8.40
N PRO A 82 -11.37 8.96 7.09
CA PRO A 82 -10.38 9.09 6.04
C PRO A 82 -9.85 10.53 5.85
N PHE A 83 -10.65 11.54 6.17
CA PHE A 83 -10.21 12.93 6.03
C PHE A 83 -9.33 13.36 7.19
N ALA A 84 -9.64 12.94 8.41
CA ALA A 84 -8.76 13.13 9.56
C ALA A 84 -7.44 12.38 9.37
N ALA A 85 -7.48 11.17 8.80
CA ALA A 85 -6.29 10.40 8.46
C ALA A 85 -5.44 11.11 7.39
N LEU A 86 -6.04 11.69 6.35
CA LEU A 86 -5.34 12.49 5.34
C LEU A 86 -4.63 13.71 5.97
N GLU A 87 -5.29 14.44 6.87
CA GLU A 87 -4.66 15.59 7.55
C GLU A 87 -3.49 15.13 8.45
N THR A 88 -3.62 13.98 9.11
CA THR A 88 -2.52 13.38 9.88
C THR A 88 -1.32 13.06 8.99
N VAL A 89 -1.53 12.40 7.83
CA VAL A 89 -0.50 12.11 6.82
C VAL A 89 0.20 13.40 6.38
N ARG A 90 -0.58 14.44 6.07
CA ARG A 90 -0.07 15.74 5.65
C ARG A 90 0.80 16.39 6.74
N SER A 91 0.33 16.37 7.99
CA SER A 91 1.06 16.92 9.14
C SER A 91 2.38 16.22 9.44
N MET A 92 2.49 14.94 9.08
CA MET A 92 3.69 14.12 9.23
C MET A 92 4.67 14.28 8.06
N GLY A 93 4.29 14.99 7.00
CA GLY A 93 5.08 15.13 5.78
C GLY A 93 5.28 13.81 5.05
N LEU A 94 4.27 12.93 5.05
CA LEU A 94 4.25 11.74 4.22
C LEU A 94 3.77 12.13 2.81
N CYS A 95 4.32 11.50 1.79
CA CYS A 95 4.08 11.89 0.39
C CYS A 95 2.97 11.10 -0.30
N THR A 96 2.61 9.93 0.22
CA THR A 96 1.72 9.00 -0.50
C THR A 96 0.82 8.23 0.47
N ILE A 97 -0.44 8.01 0.07
CA ILE A 97 -1.39 7.10 0.72
C ILE A 97 -1.80 6.02 -0.26
N LEU A 98 -1.51 4.74 0.04
CA LEU A 98 -2.06 3.60 -0.68
C LEU A 98 -3.44 3.25 -0.12
N THR A 99 -4.47 3.36 -0.95
CA THR A 99 -5.86 3.17 -0.51
C THR A 99 -6.76 2.59 -1.61
N SER A 100 -7.81 1.90 -1.21
CA SER A 100 -8.94 1.49 -2.04
C SER A 100 -10.17 2.39 -1.88
N GLY A 101 -10.05 3.51 -1.14
CA GLY A 101 -11.19 4.33 -0.78
C GLY A 101 -12.07 3.69 0.30
N GLN A 102 -11.44 3.00 1.27
CA GLN A 102 -12.15 2.30 2.38
C GLN A 102 -13.19 1.27 1.90
N ALA A 103 -13.00 0.70 0.70
CA ALA A 103 -13.87 -0.32 0.12
C ALA A 103 -13.10 -1.63 -0.13
N ALA A 104 -13.80 -2.69 -0.47
CA ALA A 104 -13.18 -3.99 -0.78
C ALA A 104 -12.25 -3.89 -1.99
N SER A 105 -12.60 -3.02 -2.96
CA SER A 105 -11.80 -2.75 -4.15
C SER A 105 -11.83 -1.27 -4.54
N ALA A 106 -10.83 -0.82 -5.30
CA ALA A 106 -10.75 0.55 -5.80
C ALA A 106 -11.95 0.97 -6.67
N PRO A 107 -12.51 0.11 -7.56
CA PRO A 107 -13.74 0.44 -8.27
C PRO A 107 -14.93 0.72 -7.35
N GLU A 108 -15.07 -0.02 -6.25
CA GLU A 108 -16.14 0.18 -5.27
C GLU A 108 -15.93 1.45 -4.43
N GLY A 109 -14.66 1.83 -4.19
CA GLY A 109 -14.29 3.02 -3.43
C GLY A 109 -14.08 4.29 -4.27
N ALA A 110 -14.41 4.27 -5.57
CA ALA A 110 -14.07 5.34 -6.51
C ALA A 110 -14.60 6.73 -6.08
N GLU A 111 -15.78 6.81 -5.47
CA GLU A 111 -16.33 8.05 -4.97
C GLU A 111 -15.45 8.68 -3.88
N LEU A 112 -15.08 7.90 -2.86
CA LEU A 112 -14.20 8.39 -1.80
C LEU A 112 -12.79 8.68 -2.32
N LEU A 113 -12.27 7.86 -3.24
CA LEU A 113 -10.98 8.10 -3.89
C LEU A 113 -10.96 9.46 -4.59
N GLY A 114 -12.00 9.82 -5.34
CA GLY A 114 -12.09 11.13 -6.00
C GLY A 114 -12.10 12.29 -5.00
N ARG A 115 -12.85 12.18 -3.91
CA ARG A 115 -12.87 13.17 -2.84
C ARG A 115 -11.52 13.29 -2.12
N LEU A 116 -10.81 12.18 -1.96
CA LEU A 116 -9.46 12.18 -1.38
C LEU A 116 -8.45 12.83 -2.31
N VAL A 117 -8.49 12.56 -3.60
CA VAL A 117 -7.62 13.20 -4.61
C VAL A 117 -7.84 14.71 -4.61
N GLU A 118 -9.10 15.17 -4.68
CA GLU A 118 -9.45 16.59 -4.62
C GLU A 118 -8.92 17.24 -3.33
N ARG A 119 -9.16 16.60 -2.16
CA ARG A 119 -8.75 17.14 -0.86
C ARG A 119 -7.24 17.11 -0.67
N ALA A 120 -6.55 16.08 -1.17
CA ALA A 120 -5.10 15.95 -1.07
C ALA A 120 -4.36 17.01 -1.90
N GLY A 121 -4.89 17.38 -3.06
CA GLY A 121 -4.24 18.27 -4.00
C GLY A 121 -2.81 17.80 -4.30
N ASP A 122 -1.87 18.74 -4.40
CA ASP A 122 -0.46 18.43 -4.67
C ASP A 122 0.34 18.00 -3.43
N SER A 123 -0.28 17.98 -2.25
CA SER A 123 0.44 17.76 -0.99
C SER A 123 0.65 16.29 -0.65
N VAL A 124 -0.26 15.41 -1.08
CA VAL A 124 -0.21 13.96 -0.84
C VAL A 124 -0.72 13.23 -2.07
N GLU A 125 0.08 12.31 -2.61
CA GLU A 125 -0.35 11.46 -3.72
C GLU A 125 -1.29 10.36 -3.24
N ILE A 126 -2.45 10.23 -3.87
CA ILE A 126 -3.35 9.11 -3.65
C ILE A 126 -3.00 7.99 -4.61
N LEU A 127 -2.34 6.95 -4.07
CA LEU A 127 -1.97 5.74 -4.80
C LEU A 127 -3.13 4.75 -4.74
N VAL A 128 -3.87 4.65 -5.83
CA VAL A 128 -5.08 3.81 -5.91
C VAL A 128 -4.69 2.33 -5.97
N GLY A 129 -5.19 1.53 -5.03
CA GLY A 129 -4.87 0.09 -4.94
C GLY A 129 -6.06 -0.78 -4.58
N ALA A 130 -5.87 -2.08 -4.60
CA ALA A 130 -6.85 -3.16 -4.46
C ALA A 130 -7.77 -3.34 -5.69
N GLY A 131 -7.58 -4.45 -6.39
CA GLY A 131 -8.37 -4.80 -7.56
C GLY A 131 -8.10 -3.93 -8.81
N VAL A 132 -6.98 -3.20 -8.83
CA VAL A 132 -6.56 -2.44 -10.01
C VAL A 132 -6.04 -3.39 -11.08
N THR A 133 -6.47 -3.17 -12.31
CA THR A 133 -6.10 -3.92 -13.52
C THR A 133 -5.91 -2.97 -14.70
N ALA A 134 -5.25 -3.42 -15.75
CA ALA A 134 -5.12 -2.65 -16.99
C ALA A 134 -6.48 -2.19 -17.55
N GLN A 135 -7.53 -3.02 -17.40
CA GLN A 135 -8.87 -2.78 -17.92
C GLN A 135 -9.59 -1.66 -17.16
N ASN A 136 -9.38 -1.53 -15.85
CA ASN A 136 -10.11 -0.54 -15.04
C ASN A 136 -9.34 0.76 -14.76
N ILE A 137 -8.03 0.81 -15.02
CA ILE A 137 -7.20 2.03 -14.85
C ILE A 137 -7.82 3.25 -15.56
N PRO A 138 -8.25 3.18 -16.86
CA PRO A 138 -8.81 4.35 -17.52
C PRO A 138 -10.08 4.89 -16.85
N ALA A 139 -10.99 4.00 -16.45
CA ALA A 139 -12.21 4.37 -15.76
C ALA A 139 -11.94 4.95 -14.38
N LEU A 140 -11.04 4.32 -13.60
CA LEU A 140 -10.63 4.83 -12.29
C LEU A 140 -9.98 6.22 -12.39
N ALA A 141 -9.07 6.42 -13.33
CA ALA A 141 -8.44 7.72 -13.54
C ALA A 141 -9.48 8.82 -13.88
N ALA A 142 -10.42 8.50 -14.78
CA ALA A 142 -11.47 9.45 -15.19
C ALA A 142 -12.43 9.79 -14.03
N GLN A 143 -12.77 8.80 -13.20
CA GLN A 143 -13.72 8.98 -12.08
C GLN A 143 -13.09 9.67 -10.87
N THR A 144 -11.81 9.39 -10.60
CA THR A 144 -11.15 9.82 -9.36
C THR A 144 -10.18 10.97 -9.54
N GLY A 145 -9.70 11.21 -10.76
CA GLY A 145 -8.61 12.14 -11.02
C GLY A 145 -7.23 11.64 -10.55
N ALA A 146 -7.14 10.38 -10.09
CA ALA A 146 -5.87 9.82 -9.64
C ALA A 146 -4.91 9.54 -10.82
N HIS A 147 -3.61 9.71 -10.57
CA HIS A 147 -2.54 9.49 -11.54
C HIS A 147 -1.61 8.34 -11.18
N ALA A 148 -1.74 7.79 -9.96
CA ALA A 148 -0.92 6.72 -9.43
C ALA A 148 -1.77 5.48 -9.10
N PHE A 149 -1.32 4.30 -9.58
CA PHE A 149 -2.05 3.05 -9.43
C PHE A 149 -1.12 1.94 -8.97
N HIS A 150 -1.58 1.15 -8.01
CA HIS A 150 -0.89 -0.01 -7.46
C HIS A 150 -1.62 -1.29 -7.83
N LEU A 151 -0.89 -2.26 -8.40
CA LEU A 151 -1.42 -3.56 -8.76
C LEU A 151 -0.35 -4.65 -8.56
N SER A 152 -0.79 -5.88 -8.33
CA SER A 152 0.11 -7.04 -8.27
C SER A 152 0.46 -7.59 -9.65
N GLY A 153 -0.36 -7.29 -10.66
CA GLY A 153 -0.24 -7.87 -12.01
C GLY A 153 -0.24 -9.40 -12.02
N LYS A 154 -0.82 -10.02 -11.00
CA LYS A 154 -0.74 -11.47 -10.79
C LYS A 154 -1.52 -12.27 -11.80
N GLN A 155 -0.99 -13.46 -12.09
CA GLN A 155 -1.68 -14.58 -12.68
C GLN A 155 -1.69 -15.76 -11.70
N VAL A 156 -2.62 -16.68 -11.89
CA VAL A 156 -2.70 -17.93 -11.12
C VAL A 156 -2.26 -19.08 -12.00
N LEU A 157 -1.17 -19.72 -11.60
CA LEU A 157 -0.63 -20.89 -12.29
C LEU A 157 -0.95 -22.15 -11.50
N GLN A 158 -1.18 -23.25 -12.20
CA GLN A 158 -1.29 -24.56 -11.56
C GLN A 158 0.07 -25.02 -11.06
N SER A 159 0.11 -25.57 -9.85
CA SER A 159 1.32 -26.17 -9.29
C SER A 159 1.84 -27.29 -10.19
N ARG A 160 3.15 -27.36 -10.36
CA ARG A 160 3.84 -28.46 -11.06
C ARG A 160 3.85 -29.78 -10.27
N MET A 161 3.47 -29.75 -8.97
CA MET A 161 3.38 -30.97 -8.18
C MET A 161 2.26 -31.87 -8.72
N THR A 162 2.60 -33.11 -9.02
CA THR A 162 1.64 -34.13 -9.45
C THR A 162 1.01 -34.86 -8.26
N PHE A 163 1.78 -35.03 -7.19
CA PHE A 163 1.26 -35.62 -5.95
C PHE A 163 0.37 -34.61 -5.23
N ARG A 164 -0.79 -35.05 -4.75
CA ARG A 164 -1.75 -34.26 -3.96
C ARG A 164 -2.01 -34.94 -2.61
N ARG A 165 -1.90 -34.21 -1.50
CA ARG A 165 -2.28 -34.67 -0.18
C ARG A 165 -3.55 -33.92 0.24
N GLU A 166 -4.65 -34.63 0.26
CA GLU A 166 -5.92 -34.08 0.72
C GLU A 166 -5.99 -33.99 2.25
N GLY A 167 -6.79 -33.03 2.77
CA GLY A 167 -7.08 -32.91 4.21
C GLY A 167 -5.95 -32.34 5.06
N VAL A 168 -4.86 -31.83 4.46
CA VAL A 168 -3.76 -31.19 5.19
C VAL A 168 -3.60 -29.75 4.68
N PRO A 169 -4.30 -28.76 5.30
CA PRO A 169 -4.17 -27.37 4.93
C PRO A 169 -2.83 -26.82 5.43
N MET A 170 -2.06 -26.15 4.57
CA MET A 170 -0.78 -25.53 4.90
C MET A 170 -0.82 -24.01 4.83
N GLY A 171 -1.82 -23.44 4.18
CA GLY A 171 -1.96 -21.99 3.97
C GLY A 171 -3.18 -21.38 4.68
N LEU A 172 -3.55 -20.19 4.26
CA LEU A 172 -4.73 -19.50 4.76
C LEU A 172 -6.01 -20.14 4.20
N PRO A 173 -7.12 -20.15 4.97
CA PRO A 173 -8.40 -20.62 4.46
C PRO A 173 -8.80 -19.92 3.15
N GLY A 174 -9.23 -20.70 2.17
CA GLY A 174 -9.63 -20.19 0.84
C GLY A 174 -8.48 -20.06 -0.17
N PHE A 175 -7.24 -20.38 0.21
CA PHE A 175 -6.12 -20.48 -0.72
C PHE A 175 -5.83 -21.93 -1.07
N SER A 176 -5.66 -22.22 -2.37
CA SER A 176 -5.29 -23.56 -2.83
C SER A 176 -3.78 -23.77 -2.67
N GLU A 177 -3.40 -24.90 -2.09
CA GLU A 177 -1.99 -25.35 -2.04
C GLU A 177 -1.41 -25.67 -3.42
N PHE A 178 -2.27 -25.74 -4.42
CA PHE A 178 -1.92 -26.17 -5.77
C PHE A 178 -2.03 -25.07 -6.82
N GLU A 179 -2.19 -23.84 -6.34
CA GLU A 179 -2.18 -22.62 -7.14
C GLU A 179 -0.98 -21.75 -6.74
N VAL A 180 -0.22 -21.32 -7.72
CA VAL A 180 0.92 -20.43 -7.52
C VAL A 180 0.58 -19.05 -8.07
N TRP A 181 0.58 -18.07 -7.19
CA TRP A 181 0.35 -16.68 -7.57
C TRP A 181 1.68 -16.04 -7.96
N GLN A 182 1.77 -15.61 -9.20
CA GLN A 182 2.98 -15.02 -9.77
C GLN A 182 2.62 -13.76 -10.54
N THR A 183 3.47 -12.73 -10.45
CA THR A 183 3.35 -11.54 -11.31
C THR A 183 3.59 -11.94 -12.76
N ASP A 184 2.71 -11.48 -13.64
CA ASP A 184 2.81 -11.67 -15.10
C ASP A 184 3.28 -10.38 -15.77
N GLU A 185 4.33 -10.48 -16.57
CA GLU A 185 4.91 -9.35 -17.29
C GLU A 185 3.88 -8.68 -18.22
N GLU A 186 3.04 -9.47 -18.91
CA GLU A 186 2.05 -8.94 -19.83
C GLU A 186 0.96 -8.13 -19.10
N ASN A 187 0.55 -8.54 -17.90
CA ASN A 187 -0.38 -7.78 -17.08
C ASN A 187 0.23 -6.43 -16.66
N ILE A 188 1.52 -6.40 -16.33
CA ILE A 188 2.22 -5.16 -15.99
C ILE A 188 2.38 -4.27 -17.22
N ARG A 189 2.75 -4.84 -18.37
CA ARG A 189 2.89 -4.12 -19.65
C ARG A 189 1.57 -3.49 -20.08
N ALA A 190 0.48 -4.25 -20.00
CA ALA A 190 -0.86 -3.74 -20.33
C ALA A 190 -1.29 -2.60 -19.39
N ALA A 191 -1.04 -2.73 -18.09
CA ALA A 191 -1.35 -1.68 -17.12
C ALA A 191 -0.52 -0.41 -17.39
N ARG A 192 0.77 -0.53 -17.72
CA ARG A 192 1.62 0.59 -18.09
C ARG A 192 1.11 1.30 -19.35
N GLN A 193 0.75 0.54 -20.38
CA GLN A 193 0.18 1.09 -21.63
C GLN A 193 -1.12 1.83 -21.38
N ALA A 194 -2.03 1.27 -20.55
CA ALA A 194 -3.27 1.92 -20.18
C ALA A 194 -3.03 3.28 -19.47
N LEU A 195 -2.05 3.33 -18.56
CA LEU A 195 -1.69 4.56 -17.86
C LEU A 195 -1.03 5.60 -18.78
N ASP A 196 -0.15 5.18 -19.69
CA ASP A 196 0.50 6.08 -20.66
C ASP A 196 -0.48 6.69 -21.64
N ALA A 197 -1.50 5.93 -22.05
CA ALA A 197 -2.58 6.44 -22.93
C ALA A 197 -3.37 7.57 -22.28
N ILE A 198 -3.55 7.57 -20.95
CA ILE A 198 -4.26 8.64 -20.23
C ILE A 198 -3.46 9.94 -20.23
N LYS A 199 -2.12 9.86 -20.10
CA LYS A 199 -1.26 11.04 -20.05
C LYS A 199 -1.13 11.77 -21.39
N ASN A 200 -1.47 11.09 -22.48
CA ASN A 200 -1.34 11.61 -23.86
C ASN A 200 -2.65 12.19 -24.42
N ASN A 201 -3.74 12.14 -23.67
CA ASN A 201 -5.04 12.74 -23.98
C ASN A 201 -5.31 13.95 -23.10
#